data_f4d87e007dfecfb2a5fc34ed1ac9131a
#
_entry.id   f4d87e007dfecfb2a5fc34ed1ac9131a
#
_cell.length_a   1.000
_cell.length_b   1.000
_cell.length_c   1.000
_cell.angle_alpha   90.00
_cell.angle_beta   90.00
_cell.angle_gamma   90.00
#
_symmetry.space_group_name_H-M   'P 1'
#
loop_
_entity.id
_entity.type
_entity.pdbx_description
1 polymer ?
#
loop_
_entity_poly.entity_id
_entity_poly.type
_entity_poly.pdbx_seq_one_letter_code
_entity_poly.pdbx_strand_id
1 'polypeptide(L)'
;MRSLLTGCALILVSVCMLTGCSSGPAPTTASQPAAPQPKPPSLYTGLQAFGCVQGLAQKWASDTIPVRLESEINSESNGQGGKATIWRAAFISPSRRMMRYFTCSGSRLKDAPPYGPSADVEQPYSPDVPALGFQPLFLKVDSDKAFDVAQEHGGVALLKKNPDQVVKYFVLWNPKQRVLQWYVMYGKDKESAAGTGVVNALTGAYVGASK
;
A
#
# COMPACT_ATOMS: atom_id res chain seq x y z
N MET A 1 -48.42 49.50 23.64
CA MET A 1 -48.87 49.84 25.01
C MET A 1 -47.66 49.70 25.94
N ARG A 2 -47.21 50.84 26.33
CA ARG A 2 -46.94 51.29 27.74
C ARG A 2 -45.82 50.49 28.40
N SER A 3 -44.73 51.09 28.64
CA SER A 3 -44.31 52.22 29.53
C SER A 3 -43.49 51.69 30.65
N LEU A 4 -42.25 52.23 30.74
CA LEU A 4 -41.73 53.14 31.74
C LEU A 4 -41.25 52.42 33.01
N LEU A 5 -40.21 52.74 33.72
CA LEU A 5 -39.32 53.87 33.92
C LEU A 5 -38.40 53.51 35.12
N THR A 6 -37.14 53.90 35.01
CA THR A 6 -36.46 54.76 36.01
C THR A 6 -35.96 54.14 37.32
N GLY A 7 -34.69 54.42 37.60
CA GLY A 7 -34.10 54.31 38.90
C GLY A 7 -32.59 54.51 38.93
N CYS A 8 -32.21 55.77 39.01
CA CYS A 8 -30.87 56.31 39.23
C CYS A 8 -30.42 56.05 40.65
N ALA A 9 -29.16 55.76 40.91
CA ALA A 9 -28.43 56.24 42.11
C ALA A 9 -26.91 56.08 41.91
N LEU A 10 -26.28 57.23 41.77
CA LEU A 10 -24.85 57.45 41.99
C LEU A 10 -24.48 57.24 43.44
N ILE A 11 -23.38 56.63 43.77
CA ILE A 11 -22.51 56.94 44.90
C ILE A 11 -21.04 56.73 44.48
N LEU A 12 -20.32 57.86 44.46
CA LEU A 12 -18.88 57.99 44.43
C LEU A 12 -18.29 57.76 45.81
N VAL A 13 -17.21 57.05 45.97
CA VAL A 13 -16.13 57.22 46.96
C VAL A 13 -14.92 56.44 46.42
N SER A 14 -13.94 57.07 45.89
CA SER A 14 -12.68 57.64 46.36
C SER A 14 -11.64 56.66 46.92
N VAL A 15 -10.57 56.51 46.15
CA VAL A 15 -9.12 56.50 46.46
C VAL A 15 -8.59 55.48 47.47
N CYS A 16 -7.69 54.61 46.97
CA CYS A 16 -6.32 54.51 47.54
C CYS A 16 -5.36 53.85 46.59
N MET A 17 -4.36 54.63 46.22
CA MET A 17 -3.13 54.12 45.51
C MET A 17 -2.34 53.22 46.47
N LEU A 18 -1.88 52.05 45.99
CA LEU A 18 -0.64 51.44 46.46
C LEU A 18 0.04 50.82 45.27
N THR A 19 1.11 51.46 44.85
CA THR A 19 2.14 50.95 43.92
C THR A 19 2.80 49.73 44.54
N GLY A 20 2.70 48.61 43.83
CA GLY A 20 3.48 47.40 44.09
C GLY A 20 3.99 46.85 42.76
N CYS A 21 5.14 47.33 42.32
CA CYS A 21 5.91 46.64 41.29
C CYS A 21 6.41 45.32 41.88
N SER A 22 5.81 44.22 41.44
CA SER A 22 6.43 42.90 41.56
C SER A 22 6.55 42.32 40.15
N SER A 23 7.70 42.53 39.58
CA SER A 23 8.16 41.83 38.36
C SER A 23 8.47 40.36 38.69
N GLY A 24 7.42 39.55 38.81
CA GLY A 24 7.58 38.09 38.78
C GLY A 24 7.85 37.65 37.37
N PRO A 25 8.77 36.70 37.17
CA PRO A 25 9.00 36.13 35.82
C PRO A 25 7.70 35.53 35.31
N ALA A 26 7.32 35.85 34.07
CA ALA A 26 6.16 35.28 33.40
C ALA A 26 6.27 33.72 33.44
N PRO A 27 5.19 32.99 33.69
CA PRO A 27 5.23 31.56 33.65
C PRO A 27 5.64 31.15 32.22
N THR A 28 6.82 30.56 32.10
CA THR A 28 7.29 29.93 30.89
C THR A 28 6.29 28.80 30.60
N THR A 29 5.42 29.02 29.63
CA THR A 29 4.55 27.96 29.11
C THR A 29 5.46 26.88 28.59
N ALA A 30 5.67 25.81 29.34
CA ALA A 30 6.39 24.65 28.91
C ALA A 30 5.71 24.15 27.63
N SER A 31 6.40 24.27 26.49
CA SER A 31 5.92 23.73 25.23
C SER A 31 5.67 22.25 25.43
N GLN A 32 4.42 21.85 25.44
CA GLN A 32 4.02 20.45 25.52
C GLN A 32 4.72 19.74 24.34
N PRO A 33 5.44 18.62 24.58
CA PRO A 33 6.08 17.88 23.50
C PRO A 33 5.06 17.58 22.41
N ALA A 34 5.36 17.99 21.18
CA ALA A 34 4.48 17.70 20.04
C ALA A 34 4.26 16.20 19.98
N ALA A 35 2.99 15.77 19.90
CA ALA A 35 2.65 14.37 19.72
C ALA A 35 3.43 13.80 18.52
N PRO A 36 3.98 12.58 18.61
CA PRO A 36 4.74 11.97 17.51
C PRO A 36 3.88 11.98 16.23
N GLN A 37 4.38 12.61 15.17
CA GLN A 37 3.68 12.60 13.89
C GLN A 37 3.58 11.15 13.40
N PRO A 38 2.42 10.73 12.87
CA PRO A 38 2.27 9.41 12.28
C PRO A 38 3.33 9.20 11.20
N LYS A 39 4.06 8.09 11.27
CA LYS A 39 5.03 7.75 10.22
C LYS A 39 4.28 7.56 8.90
N PRO A 40 4.81 8.06 7.77
CA PRO A 40 4.20 7.85 6.46
C PRO A 40 4.15 6.35 6.11
N PRO A 41 3.25 5.92 5.22
CA PRO A 41 3.23 4.56 4.71
C PRO A 41 4.51 4.26 3.93
N SER A 42 4.93 3.00 3.90
CA SER A 42 6.06 2.54 3.11
C SER A 42 5.56 1.90 1.82
N LEU A 43 6.13 2.32 0.69
CA LEU A 43 5.85 1.76 -0.63
C LEU A 43 6.93 0.74 -0.98
N TYR A 44 6.51 -0.44 -1.41
CA TYR A 44 7.38 -1.52 -1.87
C TYR A 44 7.18 -1.78 -3.36
N THR A 45 8.26 -2.13 -4.04
CA THR A 45 8.18 -2.78 -5.35
C THR A 45 7.84 -4.26 -5.17
N GLY A 46 7.50 -4.95 -6.27
CA GLY A 46 7.16 -6.37 -6.21
C GLY A 46 8.29 -7.25 -5.71
N LEU A 47 9.54 -7.00 -6.15
CA LEU A 47 10.71 -7.75 -5.66
C LEU A 47 11.01 -7.49 -4.20
N GLN A 48 10.90 -6.24 -3.74
CA GLN A 48 11.06 -5.91 -2.32
C GLN A 48 10.03 -6.63 -1.46
N ALA A 49 8.78 -6.62 -1.90
CA ALA A 49 7.68 -7.29 -1.20
C ALA A 49 7.82 -8.81 -1.22
N PHE A 50 8.26 -9.39 -2.35
CA PHE A 50 8.52 -10.82 -2.46
C PHE A 50 9.63 -11.24 -1.48
N GLY A 51 10.75 -10.51 -1.43
CA GLY A 51 11.83 -10.72 -0.47
C GLY A 51 11.38 -10.59 0.98
N CYS A 52 10.49 -9.62 1.28
CA CYS A 52 9.92 -9.40 2.61
C CYS A 52 9.18 -10.64 3.16
N VAL A 53 8.47 -11.39 2.31
CA VAL A 53 7.67 -12.55 2.74
C VAL A 53 8.38 -13.91 2.58
N GLN A 54 9.42 -13.98 1.75
CA GLN A 54 10.06 -15.25 1.38
C GLN A 54 10.57 -16.04 2.59
N GLY A 55 11.22 -15.36 3.54
CA GLY A 55 11.71 -16.00 4.77
C GLY A 55 10.59 -16.57 5.65
N LEU A 56 9.42 -15.90 5.67
CA LEU A 56 8.26 -16.38 6.41
C LEU A 56 7.62 -17.59 5.73
N ALA A 57 7.57 -17.59 4.39
CA ALA A 57 7.10 -18.73 3.61
C ALA A 57 7.99 -19.97 3.82
N GLN A 58 9.32 -19.81 3.78
CA GLN A 58 10.28 -20.90 4.02
C GLN A 58 10.20 -21.47 5.45
N LYS A 59 9.86 -20.64 6.45
CA LYS A 59 9.59 -21.11 7.82
C LYS A 59 8.31 -21.90 7.93
N TRP A 60 7.31 -21.62 7.10
CA TRP A 60 6.05 -22.36 7.06
C TRP A 60 6.23 -23.76 6.49
N ALA A 61 6.99 -23.90 5.38
CA ALA A 61 7.34 -25.21 4.80
C ALA A 61 8.63 -25.09 3.98
N SER A 62 9.47 -26.13 4.02
CA SER A 62 10.75 -26.15 3.30
C SER A 62 10.60 -26.34 1.78
N ASP A 63 9.47 -26.87 1.33
CA ASP A 63 9.15 -27.19 -0.07
C ASP A 63 8.21 -26.15 -0.72
N THR A 64 8.26 -24.90 -0.23
CA THR A 64 7.38 -23.85 -0.74
C THR A 64 7.68 -23.47 -2.18
N ILE A 65 6.61 -23.37 -2.97
CA ILE A 65 6.65 -22.92 -4.37
C ILE A 65 5.72 -21.70 -4.49
N PRO A 66 6.22 -20.55 -4.94
CA PRO A 66 5.38 -19.40 -5.21
C PRO A 66 4.51 -19.66 -6.44
N VAL A 67 3.23 -19.24 -6.38
CA VAL A 67 2.28 -19.39 -7.49
C VAL A 67 1.73 -18.04 -7.96
N ARG A 68 1.82 -16.99 -7.13
CA ARG A 68 1.31 -15.66 -7.44
C ARG A 68 2.00 -14.62 -6.57
N LEU A 69 2.21 -13.43 -7.13
CA LEU A 69 2.50 -12.19 -6.40
C LEU A 69 1.56 -11.11 -6.95
N GLU A 70 0.92 -10.33 -6.08
CA GLU A 70 0.04 -9.25 -6.50
C GLU A 70 0.09 -8.05 -5.57
N SER A 71 -0.14 -6.85 -6.13
CA SER A 71 -0.33 -5.63 -5.35
C SER A 71 -1.79 -5.46 -4.95
N GLU A 72 -2.04 -4.80 -3.82
CA GLU A 72 -3.36 -4.34 -3.41
C GLU A 72 -3.45 -2.82 -3.51
N ILE A 73 -4.58 -2.33 -4.03
CA ILE A 73 -4.87 -0.90 -4.16
C ILE A 73 -5.64 -0.45 -2.92
N ASN A 74 -5.21 0.67 -2.35
CA ASN A 74 -5.87 1.32 -1.23
C ASN A 74 -5.70 2.84 -1.31
N SER A 75 -6.18 3.58 -0.30
CA SER A 75 -6.12 5.04 -0.29
C SER A 75 -4.71 5.62 -0.10
N GLU A 76 -3.72 4.81 0.29
CA GLU A 76 -2.32 5.24 0.46
C GLU A 76 -1.48 5.01 -0.80
N SER A 77 -1.97 4.21 -1.77
CA SER A 77 -1.23 3.90 -2.99
C SER A 77 -2.17 3.57 -4.14
N ASN A 78 -2.05 4.31 -5.23
CA ASN A 78 -2.73 4.02 -6.49
C ASN A 78 -1.95 3.04 -7.40
N GLY A 79 -0.79 2.55 -6.96
CA GLY A 79 0.03 1.60 -7.70
C GLY A 79 0.91 2.21 -8.81
N GLN A 80 0.81 3.49 -9.12
CA GLN A 80 1.63 4.11 -10.14
C GLN A 80 3.13 4.03 -9.79
N GLY A 81 4.00 3.95 -10.81
CA GLY A 81 5.44 3.79 -10.61
C GLY A 81 5.86 2.39 -10.14
N GLY A 82 5.00 1.38 -10.27
CA GLY A 82 5.36 0.00 -9.90
C GLY A 82 5.38 -0.30 -8.41
N LYS A 83 4.80 0.57 -7.58
CA LYS A 83 4.89 0.48 -6.11
C LYS A 83 3.52 0.44 -5.46
N ALA A 84 3.41 -0.33 -4.38
CA ALA A 84 2.22 -0.39 -3.56
C ALA A 84 2.57 -0.50 -2.07
N THR A 85 1.65 -0.11 -1.21
CA THR A 85 1.80 -0.27 0.24
C THR A 85 1.55 -1.69 0.71
N ILE A 86 0.78 -2.48 -0.05
CA ILE A 86 0.44 -3.86 0.30
C ILE A 86 0.68 -4.76 -0.91
N TRP A 87 1.37 -5.86 -0.66
CA TRP A 87 1.60 -6.93 -1.61
C TRP A 87 1.27 -8.27 -0.98
N ARG A 88 0.63 -9.15 -1.75
CA ARG A 88 0.33 -10.53 -1.33
C ARG A 88 1.01 -11.53 -2.26
N ALA A 89 1.64 -12.53 -1.66
CA ALA A 89 2.23 -13.64 -2.39
C ALA A 89 1.56 -14.95 -1.94
N ALA A 90 1.11 -15.76 -2.89
CA ALA A 90 0.60 -17.08 -2.62
C ALA A 90 1.71 -18.12 -2.82
N PHE A 91 1.90 -18.97 -1.83
CA PHE A 91 2.81 -20.11 -1.87
C PHE A 91 2.03 -21.41 -1.62
N ILE A 92 2.42 -22.46 -2.31
CA ILE A 92 1.98 -23.81 -2.02
C ILE A 92 3.10 -24.63 -1.36
N SER A 93 2.72 -25.61 -0.56
CA SER A 93 3.60 -26.70 -0.09
C SER A 93 3.03 -28.01 -0.61
N PRO A 94 3.69 -28.67 -1.58
CA PRO A 94 3.25 -29.95 -2.11
C PRO A 94 3.16 -31.05 -1.06
N SER A 95 4.11 -31.13 -0.13
CA SER A 95 4.11 -32.14 0.93
C SER A 95 2.92 -31.98 1.88
N ARG A 96 2.51 -30.75 2.17
CA ARG A 96 1.36 -30.42 3.03
C ARG A 96 0.04 -30.45 2.26
N ARG A 97 0.07 -30.34 0.93
CA ARG A 97 -1.11 -30.12 0.06
C ARG A 97 -1.91 -28.86 0.44
N MET A 98 -1.19 -27.84 0.90
CA MET A 98 -1.77 -26.59 1.41
C MET A 98 -1.18 -25.39 0.66
N MET A 99 -1.99 -24.35 0.56
CA MET A 99 -1.61 -23.03 0.10
C MET A 99 -1.73 -22.02 1.24
N ARG A 100 -0.86 -21.03 1.24
CA ARG A 100 -0.90 -19.95 2.20
C ARG A 100 -0.55 -18.63 1.52
N TYR A 101 -1.29 -17.59 1.87
CA TYR A 101 -0.94 -16.22 1.47
C TYR A 101 -0.04 -15.59 2.52
N PHE A 102 0.93 -14.84 2.03
CA PHE A 102 1.85 -14.04 2.83
C PHE A 102 1.77 -12.61 2.33
N THR A 103 1.66 -11.67 3.24
CA THR A 103 1.48 -10.26 2.95
C THR A 103 2.68 -9.46 3.44
N CYS A 104 3.22 -8.59 2.58
CA CYS A 104 4.15 -7.54 2.98
C CYS A 104 3.37 -6.22 2.98
N SER A 105 3.18 -5.63 4.15
CA SER A 105 2.42 -4.40 4.33
C SER A 105 3.32 -3.26 4.82
N GLY A 106 3.26 -2.13 4.14
CA GLY A 106 3.78 -0.83 4.56
C GLY A 106 2.66 0.15 4.88
N SER A 107 1.41 -0.30 4.86
CA SER A 107 0.24 0.51 5.11
C SER A 107 0.13 0.94 6.58
N ARG A 108 -0.46 2.12 6.78
CA ARG A 108 -0.80 2.67 8.10
C ARG A 108 -2.32 2.76 8.32
N LEU A 109 -3.10 2.30 7.37
CA LEU A 109 -4.56 2.25 7.51
C LEU A 109 -4.95 1.30 8.64
N LYS A 110 -5.98 1.67 9.37
CA LYS A 110 -6.48 0.91 10.53
C LYS A 110 -6.89 -0.52 10.17
N ASP A 111 -7.49 -0.69 8.99
CA ASP A 111 -8.03 -1.97 8.52
C ASP A 111 -7.06 -2.72 7.58
N ALA A 112 -5.82 -2.22 7.45
CA ALA A 112 -4.80 -2.90 6.67
C ALA A 112 -4.18 -4.09 7.43
N PRO A 113 -3.57 -5.04 6.70
CA PRO A 113 -2.74 -6.07 7.32
C PRO A 113 -1.64 -5.47 8.21
N PRO A 114 -1.16 -6.18 9.23
CA PRO A 114 -0.09 -5.73 10.10
C PRO A 114 1.11 -5.24 9.30
N TYR A 115 1.75 -4.15 9.77
CA TYR A 115 2.94 -3.61 9.14
C TYR A 115 4.09 -4.64 9.12
N GLY A 116 4.75 -4.78 7.97
CA GLY A 116 5.77 -5.80 7.73
C GLY A 116 5.20 -7.10 7.15
N PRO A 117 5.95 -8.22 7.27
CA PRO A 117 5.49 -9.52 6.78
C PRO A 117 4.48 -10.17 7.72
N SER A 118 3.40 -10.69 7.16
CA SER A 118 2.39 -11.47 7.86
C SER A 118 1.93 -12.65 7.01
N ALA A 119 1.18 -13.58 7.60
CA ALA A 119 0.68 -14.77 6.93
C ALA A 119 -0.77 -15.01 7.29
N ASP A 120 -1.56 -15.37 6.30
CA ASP A 120 -2.96 -15.78 6.47
C ASP A 120 -3.05 -17.23 6.97
N VAL A 121 -4.25 -17.71 7.22
CA VAL A 121 -4.51 -19.11 7.51
C VAL A 121 -4.23 -19.96 6.26
N GLU A 122 -3.61 -21.14 6.45
CA GLU A 122 -3.41 -22.08 5.35
C GLU A 122 -4.73 -22.72 4.93
N GLN A 123 -4.83 -23.05 3.63
CA GLN A 123 -6.01 -23.67 3.04
C GLN A 123 -5.61 -24.71 1.99
N PRO A 124 -6.42 -25.75 1.74
CA PRO A 124 -6.19 -26.65 0.61
C PRO A 124 -6.19 -25.89 -0.73
N TYR A 125 -5.36 -26.32 -1.67
CA TYR A 125 -5.38 -25.77 -3.03
C TYR A 125 -6.02 -26.77 -4.02
N SER A 126 -6.54 -26.23 -5.13
CA SER A 126 -7.08 -27.05 -6.21
C SER A 126 -5.95 -27.79 -6.98
N PRO A 127 -6.22 -28.99 -7.54
CA PRO A 127 -5.20 -29.83 -8.18
C PRO A 127 -4.42 -29.18 -9.33
N ASP A 128 -4.97 -28.14 -9.95
CA ASP A 128 -4.36 -27.38 -11.06
C ASP A 128 -3.36 -26.30 -10.58
N VAL A 129 -3.44 -25.87 -9.31
CA VAL A 129 -2.59 -24.80 -8.78
C VAL A 129 -1.09 -25.10 -8.87
N PRO A 130 -0.59 -26.33 -8.67
CA PRO A 130 0.84 -26.61 -8.84
C PRO A 130 1.40 -26.31 -10.22
N ALA A 131 0.57 -26.38 -11.28
CA ALA A 131 0.96 -26.02 -12.64
C ALA A 131 1.25 -24.53 -12.82
N LEU A 132 0.80 -23.68 -11.88
CA LEU A 132 1.05 -22.25 -11.84
C LEU A 132 2.30 -21.88 -11.05
N GLY A 133 2.96 -22.87 -10.43
CA GLY A 133 4.17 -22.68 -9.64
C GLY A 133 5.34 -22.19 -10.50
N PHE A 134 6.15 -21.30 -9.93
CA PHE A 134 7.34 -20.79 -10.60
C PHE A 134 8.57 -20.81 -9.69
N GLN A 135 9.73 -20.82 -10.30
CA GLN A 135 10.98 -20.69 -9.56
C GLN A 135 11.29 -19.19 -9.33
N PRO A 136 11.65 -18.77 -8.11
CA PRO A 136 11.98 -17.38 -7.82
C PRO A 136 13.05 -16.77 -8.73
N LEU A 137 13.96 -17.58 -9.25
CA LEU A 137 15.02 -17.16 -10.17
C LEU A 137 14.50 -16.58 -11.51
N PHE A 138 13.23 -16.83 -11.88
CA PHE A 138 12.60 -16.25 -13.06
C PHE A 138 12.02 -14.85 -12.80
N LEU A 139 11.89 -14.45 -11.55
CA LEU A 139 11.44 -13.12 -11.17
C LEU A 139 12.66 -12.17 -11.00
N LYS A 140 13.19 -11.69 -12.13
CA LYS A 140 14.37 -10.79 -12.16
C LYS A 140 14.02 -9.33 -12.41
N VAL A 141 12.99 -9.10 -13.20
CA VAL A 141 12.49 -7.75 -13.50
C VAL A 141 11.53 -7.33 -12.40
N ASP A 142 11.74 -6.15 -11.83
CA ASP A 142 10.88 -5.63 -10.78
C ASP A 142 9.63 -4.94 -11.35
N SER A 143 8.65 -4.69 -10.50
CA SER A 143 7.37 -4.10 -10.87
C SER A 143 7.49 -2.67 -11.40
N ASP A 144 8.47 -1.88 -10.92
CA ASP A 144 8.74 -0.52 -11.44
C ASP A 144 9.23 -0.58 -12.90
N LYS A 145 10.12 -1.51 -13.23
CA LYS A 145 10.57 -1.75 -14.61
C LYS A 145 9.47 -2.29 -15.51
N ALA A 146 8.64 -3.20 -14.98
CA ALA A 146 7.47 -3.68 -15.71
C ALA A 146 6.47 -2.53 -15.98
N PHE A 147 6.30 -1.60 -15.03
CA PHE A 147 5.51 -0.40 -15.22
C PHE A 147 6.09 0.48 -16.34
N ASP A 148 7.40 0.79 -16.31
CA ASP A 148 8.07 1.61 -17.33
C ASP A 148 7.82 1.03 -18.74
N VAL A 149 8.04 -0.27 -18.91
CA VAL A 149 7.77 -0.95 -20.18
C VAL A 149 6.29 -0.87 -20.59
N ALA A 150 5.37 -1.06 -19.68
CA ALA A 150 3.93 -0.92 -19.98
C ALA A 150 3.56 0.53 -20.35
N GLN A 151 4.24 1.54 -19.75
CA GLN A 151 4.05 2.95 -20.13
C GLN A 151 4.44 3.20 -21.59
N GLU A 152 5.57 2.67 -22.05
CA GLU A 152 6.04 2.79 -23.44
C GLU A 152 5.08 2.14 -24.45
N HIS A 153 4.30 1.16 -24.00
CA HIS A 153 3.35 0.40 -24.83
C HIS A 153 1.88 0.77 -24.59
N GLY A 154 1.60 2.05 -24.33
CA GLY A 154 0.23 2.60 -24.28
C GLY A 154 -0.20 3.07 -22.88
N GLY A 155 0.52 2.71 -21.82
CA GLY A 155 0.19 3.12 -20.45
C GLY A 155 0.18 4.64 -20.27
N VAL A 156 1.13 5.36 -20.89
CA VAL A 156 1.18 6.83 -20.88
C VAL A 156 -0.14 7.45 -21.36
N ALA A 157 -0.73 6.93 -22.43
CA ALA A 157 -1.99 7.45 -22.96
C ALA A 157 -3.16 7.22 -21.98
N LEU A 158 -3.16 6.08 -21.27
CA LEU A 158 -4.17 5.76 -20.25
C LEU A 158 -4.06 6.71 -19.06
N LEU A 159 -2.85 6.94 -18.53
CA LEU A 159 -2.63 7.86 -17.42
C LEU A 159 -2.86 9.32 -17.81
N LYS A 160 -2.55 9.72 -19.05
CA LYS A 160 -2.88 11.06 -19.54
C LYS A 160 -4.40 11.30 -19.59
N LYS A 161 -5.18 10.28 -19.96
CA LYS A 161 -6.65 10.34 -19.97
C LYS A 161 -7.24 10.34 -18.56
N ASN A 162 -6.65 9.60 -17.64
CA ASN A 162 -7.05 9.55 -16.23
C ASN A 162 -5.80 9.53 -15.33
N PRO A 163 -5.32 10.70 -14.86
CA PRO A 163 -4.14 10.81 -14.00
C PRO A 163 -4.23 10.04 -12.68
N ASP A 164 -5.45 9.86 -12.14
CA ASP A 164 -5.70 9.13 -10.90
C ASP A 164 -5.95 7.63 -11.14
N GLN A 165 -5.71 7.16 -12.37
CA GLN A 165 -5.88 5.76 -12.72
C GLN A 165 -5.08 4.86 -11.79
N VAL A 166 -5.75 3.95 -11.11
CA VAL A 166 -5.07 2.92 -10.31
C VAL A 166 -4.38 1.91 -11.21
N VAL A 167 -3.22 1.42 -10.77
CA VAL A 167 -2.44 0.41 -11.49
C VAL A 167 -2.20 -0.78 -10.56
N LYS A 168 -2.69 -1.94 -10.93
CA LYS A 168 -2.53 -3.19 -10.19
C LYS A 168 -1.54 -4.11 -10.90
N TYR A 169 -0.75 -4.84 -10.13
CA TYR A 169 0.30 -5.72 -10.63
C TYR A 169 0.04 -7.15 -10.21
N PHE A 170 0.31 -8.09 -11.15
CA PHE A 170 0.37 -9.51 -10.82
C PHE A 170 1.59 -10.14 -11.48
N VAL A 171 2.18 -11.11 -10.81
CA VAL A 171 3.12 -12.06 -11.43
C VAL A 171 2.44 -13.40 -11.51
N LEU A 172 2.38 -13.95 -12.70
CA LEU A 172 1.80 -15.26 -12.97
C LEU A 172 2.67 -16.06 -13.91
N TRP A 173 2.77 -17.35 -13.67
CA TRP A 173 3.33 -18.28 -14.63
C TRP A 173 2.36 -18.53 -15.79
N ASN A 174 2.83 -18.37 -17.02
CA ASN A 174 2.06 -18.74 -18.20
C ASN A 174 2.51 -20.15 -18.67
N PRO A 175 1.74 -21.21 -18.41
CA PRO A 175 2.15 -22.58 -18.72
C PRO A 175 2.22 -22.85 -20.23
N LYS A 176 1.43 -22.15 -21.05
CA LYS A 176 1.45 -22.31 -22.53
C LYS A 176 2.72 -21.77 -23.14
N GLN A 177 3.17 -20.61 -22.67
CA GLN A 177 4.39 -19.96 -23.16
C GLN A 177 5.63 -20.35 -22.35
N ARG A 178 5.44 -21.01 -21.19
CA ARG A 178 6.48 -21.39 -20.23
C ARG A 178 7.35 -20.20 -19.80
N VAL A 179 6.70 -19.08 -19.50
CA VAL A 179 7.33 -17.84 -19.04
C VAL A 179 6.60 -17.26 -17.84
N LEU A 180 7.36 -16.64 -16.94
CA LEU A 180 6.80 -15.83 -15.86
C LEU A 180 6.52 -14.43 -16.40
N GLN A 181 5.33 -13.91 -16.12
CA GLN A 181 4.86 -12.64 -16.69
C GLN A 181 4.37 -11.69 -15.61
N TRP A 182 4.77 -10.43 -15.72
CA TRP A 182 4.11 -9.31 -15.09
C TRP A 182 2.89 -8.90 -15.91
N TYR A 183 1.81 -8.67 -15.21
CA TYR A 183 0.60 -8.03 -15.72
C TYR A 183 0.47 -6.68 -15.04
N VAL A 184 0.58 -5.62 -15.82
CA VAL A 184 0.42 -4.22 -15.38
C VAL A 184 -0.97 -3.77 -15.80
N MET A 185 -1.91 -3.86 -14.88
CA MET A 185 -3.34 -3.61 -15.15
C MET A 185 -3.72 -2.18 -14.73
N TYR A 186 -4.21 -1.42 -15.67
CA TYR A 186 -4.73 -0.06 -15.45
C TYR A 186 -6.20 -0.11 -15.05
N GLY A 187 -6.47 -0.43 -13.79
CA GLY A 187 -7.78 -0.66 -13.21
C GLY A 187 -7.71 -1.39 -11.88
N LYS A 188 -8.84 -1.46 -11.18
CA LYS A 188 -8.95 -2.20 -9.91
C LYS A 188 -9.11 -3.71 -10.15
N ASP A 189 -9.80 -4.06 -11.21
CA ASP A 189 -10.17 -5.41 -11.62
C ASP A 189 -10.20 -5.52 -13.15
N LYS A 190 -10.38 -6.72 -13.67
CA LYS A 190 -10.40 -6.98 -15.11
C LYS A 190 -11.57 -6.31 -15.82
N GLU A 191 -12.71 -6.20 -15.15
CA GLU A 191 -13.95 -5.67 -15.68
C GLU A 191 -13.86 -4.14 -15.89
N SER A 192 -13.17 -3.45 -14.98
CA SER A 192 -13.00 -1.99 -15.01
C SER A 192 -11.66 -1.54 -15.61
N ALA A 193 -10.79 -2.48 -16.00
CA ALA A 193 -9.47 -2.14 -16.53
C ALA A 193 -9.55 -1.45 -17.89
N ALA A 194 -8.90 -0.28 -18.00
CA ALA A 194 -8.73 0.43 -19.26
C ALA A 194 -7.74 -0.27 -20.21
N GLY A 195 -6.88 -1.13 -19.68
CA GLY A 195 -5.91 -1.93 -20.43
C GLY A 195 -4.97 -2.68 -19.49
N THR A 196 -4.27 -3.67 -20.03
CA THR A 196 -3.25 -4.45 -19.31
C THR A 196 -2.05 -4.68 -20.19
N GLY A 197 -0.87 -4.20 -19.77
CA GLY A 197 0.42 -4.52 -20.38
C GLY A 197 0.98 -5.81 -19.79
N VAL A 198 1.53 -6.67 -20.64
CA VAL A 198 2.18 -7.92 -20.23
C VAL A 198 3.68 -7.84 -20.51
N VAL A 199 4.50 -8.09 -19.49
CA VAL A 199 5.95 -7.98 -19.55
C VAL A 199 6.59 -9.28 -19.05
N ASN A 200 7.59 -9.78 -19.75
CA ASN A 200 8.34 -10.95 -19.33
C ASN A 200 9.12 -10.63 -18.04
N ALA A 201 8.84 -11.36 -16.96
CA ALA A 201 9.42 -11.11 -15.64
C ALA A 201 10.91 -11.48 -15.54
N LEU A 202 11.45 -12.21 -16.50
CA LEU A 202 12.86 -12.57 -16.55
C LEU A 202 13.69 -11.58 -17.38
N THR A 203 13.16 -11.14 -18.54
CA THR A 203 13.91 -10.36 -19.54
C THR A 203 13.51 -8.89 -19.61
N GLY A 204 12.34 -8.53 -19.13
CA GLY A 204 11.77 -7.19 -19.28
C GLY A 204 11.13 -6.92 -20.64
N ALA A 205 11.13 -7.89 -21.55
CA ALA A 205 10.54 -7.72 -22.86
C ALA A 205 9.02 -7.56 -22.78
N TYR A 206 8.46 -6.61 -23.53
CA TYR A 206 7.02 -6.51 -23.71
C TYR A 206 6.48 -7.73 -24.47
N VAL A 207 5.45 -8.36 -23.94
CA VAL A 207 4.85 -9.58 -24.50
C VAL A 207 3.59 -9.24 -25.30
N GLY A 208 2.84 -8.24 -24.89
CA GLY A 208 1.60 -7.83 -25.52
C GLY A 208 0.62 -7.18 -24.55
N ALA A 209 -0.57 -6.88 -25.06
CA ALA A 209 -1.71 -6.45 -24.26
C ALA A 209 -2.60 -7.65 -23.95
N SER A 210 -3.16 -7.68 -22.74
CA SER A 210 -4.23 -8.61 -22.35
C SER A 210 -5.53 -7.83 -22.15
N LYS A 211 -6.63 -8.41 -22.58
CA LYS A 211 -7.98 -7.92 -22.25
C LYS A 211 -8.51 -8.66 -21.04
#